data_eee58cdefcaa470706f13e5ace58944d
#
_entry.id   eee58cdefcaa470706f13e5ace58944d
#
_cell.length_a   1.000
_cell.length_b   1.000
_cell.length_c   1.000
_cell.angle_alpha   90.00
_cell.angle_beta   90.00
_cell.angle_gamma   90.00
#
_symmetry.space_group_name_H-M   'P 1'
#
loop_
_entity.id
_entity.type
_entity.pdbx_description
1 polymer ?
#
loop_
_entity_poly.entity_id
_entity_poly.type
_entity_poly.pdbx_seq_one_letter_code
_entity_poly.pdbx_strand_id
1 'polypeptide(L)'
;MSSSTTTHLAAISLGKGQPLEVQSRPTPKPGPGELLVLVKSVALNPADGLMRDLGLFIVEYPTVIGFDMAGLVLEAGDDVPDDATPGGISFRPGITRVAAHSASYWRSWAPDYGIFQERCLIPWQHATPLPDDSMSWNEAATLPVATVVALNAWGTLGFTVPTSASASASHPVLINSTGPTTRGGEDAPLKSQKREALLIWGASSSVGTMGVQTARLIREDVSSPVAAVYATSGPANMKYVESLGADRVFDYKDPGVVEAIVAAATEDGVVIRHCFLAMGHLALCQAVLKVFLVEDEEGGGKQKRKAAIGSAPPLPADAEILDGVETVFLEPSTDEVKGLEQVRYWMGTWLRESLEKRLVKPSPGPKVVGKGLGAINTGLDMVLQGVSCAKLVVEIGE
;
A
#
# COMPACT_ATOMS: atom_id res chain seq x y z
N MET A 1 -29.23 23.84 -28.27
CA MET A 1 -28.33 24.48 -27.28
C MET A 1 -27.06 23.66 -27.25
N SER A 2 -25.94 24.21 -27.72
CA SER A 2 -24.64 23.54 -27.70
C SER A 2 -24.21 23.45 -26.22
N SER A 3 -24.20 22.24 -25.62
CA SER A 3 -23.60 22.05 -24.32
C SER A 3 -22.10 22.29 -24.44
N SER A 4 -21.61 23.37 -23.87
CA SER A 4 -20.18 23.61 -23.79
C SER A 4 -19.55 22.45 -23.02
N THR A 5 -18.78 21.61 -23.68
CA THR A 5 -18.04 20.54 -23.05
C THR A 5 -17.03 21.17 -22.08
N THR A 6 -17.18 20.91 -20.79
CA THR A 6 -16.23 21.36 -19.78
C THR A 6 -14.91 20.63 -20.00
N THR A 7 -13.76 21.33 -19.97
CA THR A 7 -12.42 20.76 -20.12
C THR A 7 -11.59 20.98 -18.87
N HIS A 8 -10.53 20.19 -18.72
CA HIS A 8 -9.53 20.31 -17.65
C HIS A 8 -8.15 19.92 -18.19
N LEU A 9 -7.09 20.22 -17.44
CA LEU A 9 -5.73 19.86 -17.80
C LEU A 9 -5.35 18.48 -17.26
N ALA A 10 -4.56 17.73 -18.06
CA ALA A 10 -3.99 16.44 -17.70
C ALA A 10 -2.54 16.34 -18.17
N ALA A 11 -1.70 15.63 -17.40
CA ALA A 11 -0.36 15.23 -17.81
C ALA A 11 -0.46 13.88 -18.53
N ILE A 12 -0.43 13.93 -19.85
CA ILE A 12 -0.71 12.82 -20.76
C ILE A 12 0.58 12.08 -21.11
N SER A 13 0.60 10.78 -20.97
CA SER A 13 1.62 9.88 -21.51
C SER A 13 1.28 9.58 -22.98
N LEU A 14 2.08 10.07 -23.90
CA LEU A 14 1.90 9.86 -25.32
C LEU A 14 2.57 8.59 -25.84
N GLY A 15 3.52 8.04 -25.07
CA GLY A 15 4.26 6.86 -25.44
C GLY A 15 5.34 6.53 -24.42
N LYS A 16 5.79 5.27 -24.44
CA LYS A 16 6.86 4.75 -23.60
C LYS A 16 8.15 5.57 -23.74
N GLY A 17 8.75 5.94 -22.62
CA GLY A 17 10.02 6.67 -22.56
C GLY A 17 9.91 8.15 -22.92
N GLN A 18 8.69 8.69 -23.05
CA GLN A 18 8.45 10.10 -23.33
C GLN A 18 8.03 10.83 -22.05
N PRO A 19 8.44 12.11 -21.88
CA PRO A 19 7.92 12.92 -20.78
C PRO A 19 6.40 13.11 -20.93
N LEU A 20 5.72 13.26 -19.80
CA LEU A 20 4.30 13.56 -19.79
C LEU A 20 4.08 14.99 -20.32
N GLU A 21 3.08 15.16 -21.18
CA GLU A 21 2.69 16.46 -21.72
C GLU A 21 1.41 16.99 -21.08
N VAL A 22 1.42 18.26 -20.67
CA VAL A 22 0.22 18.90 -20.14
C VAL A 22 -0.67 19.36 -21.29
N GLN A 23 -1.84 18.75 -21.40
CA GLN A 23 -2.82 19.02 -22.45
C GLN A 23 -4.22 19.17 -21.88
N SER A 24 -5.10 19.91 -22.58
CA SER A 24 -6.52 20.00 -22.24
C SER A 24 -7.28 18.80 -22.78
N ARG A 25 -8.19 18.27 -21.97
CA ARG A 25 -9.09 17.17 -22.36
C ARG A 25 -10.50 17.39 -21.84
N PRO A 26 -11.52 16.74 -22.44
CA PRO A 26 -12.89 16.77 -21.92
C PRO A 26 -12.97 16.26 -20.50
N THR A 27 -13.74 16.93 -19.65
CA THR A 27 -14.04 16.44 -18.29
C THR A 27 -15.05 15.30 -18.39
N PRO A 28 -14.73 14.11 -17.85
CA PRO A 28 -15.67 12.99 -17.85
C PRO A 28 -16.82 13.24 -16.89
N LYS A 29 -17.91 12.50 -17.09
CA LYS A 29 -19.04 12.43 -16.14
C LYS A 29 -18.98 11.11 -15.38
N PRO A 30 -19.26 11.11 -14.06
CA PRO A 30 -19.29 9.87 -13.30
C PRO A 30 -20.45 8.98 -13.75
N GLY A 31 -20.16 7.70 -13.97
CA GLY A 31 -21.14 6.64 -14.13
C GLY A 31 -21.60 6.07 -12.79
N PRO A 32 -22.43 5.00 -12.80
CA PRO A 32 -22.87 4.34 -11.56
C PRO A 32 -21.67 3.86 -10.73
N GLY A 33 -21.69 4.17 -9.43
CA GLY A 33 -20.62 3.82 -8.50
C GLY A 33 -19.34 4.67 -8.62
N GLU A 34 -19.34 5.74 -9.42
CA GLU A 34 -18.16 6.59 -9.66
C GLU A 34 -18.31 7.97 -9.06
N LEU A 35 -17.17 8.53 -8.66
CA LEU A 35 -17.00 9.90 -8.21
C LEU A 35 -16.22 10.67 -9.26
N LEU A 36 -16.64 11.90 -9.58
CA LEU A 36 -15.76 12.89 -10.20
C LEU A 36 -15.05 13.67 -9.09
N VAL A 37 -13.73 13.63 -9.07
CA VAL A 37 -12.93 14.25 -8.02
C VAL A 37 -12.05 15.37 -8.60
N LEU A 38 -12.08 16.54 -7.93
CA LEU A 38 -11.10 17.61 -8.13
C LEU A 38 -9.82 17.26 -7.39
N VAL A 39 -8.77 16.97 -8.14
CA VAL A 39 -7.47 16.59 -7.58
C VAL A 39 -6.80 17.84 -6.98
N LYS A 40 -6.37 17.75 -5.72
CA LYS A 40 -5.69 18.80 -4.99
C LYS A 40 -4.21 18.51 -4.76
N SER A 41 -3.87 17.25 -4.54
CA SER A 41 -2.50 16.79 -4.40
C SER A 41 -2.36 15.38 -4.96
N VAL A 42 -1.25 15.10 -5.62
CA VAL A 42 -0.86 13.76 -6.06
C VAL A 42 0.45 13.37 -5.39
N ALA A 43 0.58 12.11 -5.00
CA ALA A 43 1.84 11.62 -4.47
C ALA A 43 2.47 10.62 -5.45
N LEU A 44 3.80 10.71 -5.61
CA LEU A 44 4.54 10.03 -6.64
C LEU A 44 5.14 8.71 -6.13
N ASN A 45 5.10 7.69 -6.96
CA ASN A 45 5.62 6.35 -6.69
C ASN A 45 6.71 5.96 -7.69
N PRO A 46 7.67 5.09 -7.32
CA PRO A 46 8.60 4.53 -8.30
C PRO A 46 7.89 3.86 -9.49
N ALA A 47 6.75 3.21 -9.26
CA ALA A 47 5.94 2.61 -10.30
C ALA A 47 5.47 3.62 -11.36
N ASP A 48 5.08 4.85 -10.95
CA ASP A 48 4.67 5.91 -11.90
C ASP A 48 5.82 6.30 -12.83
N GLY A 49 7.05 6.36 -12.29
CA GLY A 49 8.25 6.62 -13.08
C GLY A 49 8.57 5.48 -14.05
N LEU A 50 8.43 4.23 -13.61
CA LEU A 50 8.60 3.04 -14.47
C LEU A 50 7.51 2.96 -15.55
N MET A 51 6.29 3.41 -15.24
CA MET A 51 5.21 3.51 -16.23
C MET A 51 5.57 4.51 -17.34
N ARG A 52 6.05 5.71 -16.98
CA ARG A 52 6.50 6.71 -17.94
C ARG A 52 7.65 6.19 -18.79
N ASP A 53 8.70 5.64 -18.15
CA ASP A 53 9.97 5.34 -18.81
C ASP A 53 9.96 3.99 -19.51
N LEU A 54 9.33 2.96 -18.92
CA LEU A 54 9.35 1.59 -19.42
C LEU A 54 7.99 1.10 -19.92
N GLY A 55 6.93 1.89 -19.76
CA GLY A 55 5.56 1.46 -20.10
C GLY A 55 5.03 0.35 -19.18
N LEU A 56 5.53 0.26 -17.93
CA LEU A 56 5.10 -0.75 -16.98
C LEU A 56 3.57 -0.72 -16.83
N PHE A 57 2.91 -1.87 -17.00
CA PHE A 57 1.44 -2.06 -16.95
C PHE A 57 0.63 -1.36 -18.07
N ILE A 58 1.18 -0.42 -18.82
CA ILE A 58 0.43 0.33 -19.83
C ILE A 58 0.21 -0.53 -21.07
N VAL A 59 -1.06 -0.67 -21.47
CA VAL A 59 -1.47 -1.48 -22.62
C VAL A 59 -1.65 -0.60 -23.87
N GLU A 60 -2.15 0.63 -23.71
CA GLU A 60 -2.53 1.52 -24.81
C GLU A 60 -2.17 2.98 -24.49
N TYR A 61 -1.79 3.73 -25.54
CA TYR A 61 -1.51 5.16 -25.51
C TYR A 61 -2.43 5.92 -26.47
N PRO A 62 -2.75 7.22 -26.22
CA PRO A 62 -2.33 8.00 -25.06
C PRO A 62 -3.13 7.66 -23.80
N THR A 63 -2.50 7.82 -22.63
CA THR A 63 -3.17 7.61 -21.34
C THR A 63 -2.74 8.65 -20.30
N VAL A 64 -3.45 8.70 -19.18
CA VAL A 64 -3.06 9.43 -17.96
C VAL A 64 -2.68 8.40 -16.91
N ILE A 65 -1.53 8.60 -16.28
CA ILE A 65 -1.00 7.69 -15.25
C ILE A 65 -1.14 8.28 -13.83
N GLY A 66 -0.60 7.58 -12.83
CA GLY A 66 -0.59 7.99 -11.43
C GLY A 66 -1.56 7.20 -10.57
N PHE A 67 -1.15 6.92 -9.31
CA PHE A 67 -1.91 6.05 -8.40
C PHE A 67 -2.46 6.77 -7.17
N ASP A 68 -1.74 7.75 -6.61
CA ASP A 68 -2.00 8.35 -5.30
C ASP A 68 -2.53 9.77 -5.38
N MET A 69 -3.70 10.03 -4.82
CA MET A 69 -4.20 11.40 -4.76
C MET A 69 -4.98 11.74 -3.49
N ALA A 70 -5.13 13.05 -3.24
CA ALA A 70 -6.17 13.61 -2.39
C ALA A 70 -6.93 14.70 -3.15
N GLY A 71 -8.23 14.78 -2.91
CA GLY A 71 -9.08 15.72 -3.62
C GLY A 71 -10.46 15.90 -3.02
N LEU A 72 -11.25 16.75 -3.68
CA LEU A 72 -12.63 17.07 -3.32
C LEU A 72 -13.61 16.40 -4.28
N VAL A 73 -14.60 15.71 -3.77
CA VAL A 73 -15.68 15.15 -4.58
C VAL A 73 -16.48 16.30 -5.22
N LEU A 74 -16.59 16.31 -6.55
CA LEU A 74 -17.36 17.29 -7.30
C LEU A 74 -18.75 16.79 -7.68
N GLU A 75 -18.82 15.53 -8.13
CA GLU A 75 -20.05 14.86 -8.55
C GLU A 75 -19.99 13.40 -8.09
N ALA A 76 -21.14 12.80 -7.84
CA ALA A 76 -21.32 11.38 -7.56
C ALA A 76 -22.32 10.81 -8.53
N GLY A 77 -22.00 9.65 -9.12
CA GLY A 77 -22.93 8.90 -9.95
C GLY A 77 -23.97 8.14 -9.14
N ASP A 78 -24.90 7.48 -9.84
CA ASP A 78 -25.85 6.57 -9.18
C ASP A 78 -25.08 5.45 -8.45
N ASP A 79 -25.69 4.80 -7.46
CA ASP A 79 -25.09 3.71 -6.66
C ASP A 79 -23.88 4.09 -5.79
N VAL A 80 -23.54 5.39 -5.71
CA VAL A 80 -22.56 5.88 -4.71
C VAL A 80 -23.25 6.01 -3.35
N PRO A 81 -22.65 5.51 -2.24
CA PRO A 81 -23.23 5.65 -0.91
C PRO A 81 -23.46 7.11 -0.52
N ASP A 82 -24.62 7.36 0.05
CA ASP A 82 -25.07 8.67 0.57
C ASP A 82 -25.36 8.62 2.08
N ASP A 83 -25.82 9.72 2.65
CA ASP A 83 -26.15 9.82 4.09
C ASP A 83 -27.25 8.85 4.56
N ALA A 84 -28.05 8.29 3.64
CA ALA A 84 -29.08 7.29 3.93
C ALA A 84 -28.54 5.85 3.95
N THR A 85 -27.28 5.65 3.49
CA THR A 85 -26.68 4.33 3.41
C THR A 85 -26.29 3.83 4.81
N PRO A 86 -26.76 2.66 5.26
CA PRO A 86 -26.32 2.07 6.53
C PRO A 86 -24.82 1.82 6.53
N GLY A 87 -24.13 2.28 7.59
CA GLY A 87 -22.68 2.08 7.73
C GLY A 87 -21.84 3.35 7.63
N GLY A 88 -22.47 4.51 7.40
CA GLY A 88 -21.84 5.81 7.64
C GLY A 88 -20.78 6.27 6.64
N ILE A 89 -20.73 5.69 5.44
CA ILE A 89 -19.91 6.23 4.35
C ILE A 89 -20.80 7.08 3.47
N SER A 90 -20.45 8.35 3.27
CA SER A 90 -21.13 9.20 2.30
C SER A 90 -20.15 10.07 1.53
N PHE A 91 -20.49 10.38 0.27
CA PHE A 91 -19.67 11.20 -0.61
C PHE A 91 -20.49 12.39 -1.11
N ARG A 92 -20.47 13.49 -0.36
CA ARG A 92 -21.23 14.70 -0.65
C ARG A 92 -20.46 15.63 -1.59
N PRO A 93 -21.00 15.91 -2.82
CA PRO A 93 -20.38 16.86 -3.76
C PRO A 93 -20.11 18.24 -3.11
N GLY A 94 -18.91 18.77 -3.38
CA GLY A 94 -18.46 20.06 -2.86
C GLY A 94 -18.07 20.06 -1.37
N ILE A 95 -18.20 18.94 -0.66
CA ILE A 95 -17.97 18.83 0.78
C ILE A 95 -16.96 17.73 1.11
N THR A 96 -17.16 16.50 0.59
CA THR A 96 -16.37 15.36 1.03
C THR A 96 -14.95 15.42 0.46
N ARG A 97 -13.98 15.48 1.35
CA ARG A 97 -12.56 15.37 1.08
C ARG A 97 -12.18 13.89 1.06
N VAL A 98 -11.37 13.45 0.10
CA VAL A 98 -10.98 12.05 -0.04
C VAL A 98 -9.48 11.90 -0.25
N ALA A 99 -8.92 10.81 0.29
CA ALA A 99 -7.72 10.17 -0.22
C ALA A 99 -8.14 9.02 -1.13
N ALA A 100 -7.56 8.88 -2.31
CA ALA A 100 -8.01 7.87 -3.26
C ALA A 100 -6.87 7.23 -4.06
N HIS A 101 -7.09 5.94 -4.37
CA HIS A 101 -6.24 5.13 -5.23
C HIS A 101 -6.83 5.05 -6.63
N SER A 102 -6.00 5.22 -7.68
CA SER A 102 -6.42 5.08 -9.08
C SER A 102 -7.07 3.71 -9.36
N ALA A 103 -8.06 3.71 -10.24
CA ALA A 103 -8.65 2.49 -10.77
C ALA A 103 -8.09 2.08 -12.14
N SER A 104 -7.09 2.77 -12.68
CA SER A 104 -6.56 2.59 -14.04
C SER A 104 -6.23 1.14 -14.36
N TYR A 105 -5.66 0.38 -13.40
CA TYR A 105 -5.30 -1.03 -13.57
C TYR A 105 -6.49 -1.91 -14.00
N TRP A 106 -7.70 -1.66 -13.45
CA TRP A 106 -8.93 -2.40 -13.75
C TRP A 106 -9.80 -1.75 -14.82
N ARG A 107 -9.39 -0.59 -15.33
CA ARG A 107 -10.09 0.18 -16.37
C ARG A 107 -9.28 0.28 -17.66
N SER A 108 -8.46 -0.75 -17.95
CA SER A 108 -7.65 -0.85 -19.17
C SER A 108 -6.83 0.41 -19.45
N TRP A 109 -6.40 1.11 -18.38
CA TRP A 109 -5.63 2.35 -18.45
C TRP A 109 -6.35 3.49 -19.19
N ALA A 110 -7.69 3.46 -19.21
CA ALA A 110 -8.47 4.55 -19.78
C ALA A 110 -8.10 5.89 -19.10
N PRO A 111 -7.87 6.97 -19.89
CA PRO A 111 -7.33 8.23 -19.36
C PRO A 111 -8.15 8.90 -18.27
N ASP A 112 -9.45 8.58 -18.15
CA ASP A 112 -10.34 9.16 -17.14
C ASP A 112 -10.01 8.75 -15.72
N TYR A 113 -9.30 7.61 -15.53
CA TYR A 113 -9.03 7.02 -14.24
C TYR A 113 -7.60 7.25 -13.72
N GLY A 114 -6.69 7.74 -14.56
CA GLY A 114 -5.36 8.17 -14.13
C GLY A 114 -5.45 9.44 -13.28
N ILE A 115 -4.52 9.62 -12.37
CA ILE A 115 -4.61 10.67 -11.34
C ILE A 115 -3.83 11.94 -11.71
N PHE A 116 -2.92 11.88 -12.65
CA PHE A 116 -2.12 13.05 -13.03
C PHE A 116 -2.91 14.03 -13.91
N GLN A 117 -4.05 14.49 -13.41
CA GLN A 117 -4.93 15.46 -14.04
C GLN A 117 -5.72 16.25 -12.98
N GLU A 118 -6.33 17.37 -13.39
CA GLU A 118 -7.09 18.21 -12.46
C GLU A 118 -8.40 17.56 -11.99
N ARG A 119 -9.00 16.68 -12.81
CA ARG A 119 -10.24 15.98 -12.50
C ARG A 119 -10.16 14.56 -13.02
N CYS A 120 -10.54 13.58 -12.21
CA CYS A 120 -10.52 12.17 -12.58
C CYS A 120 -11.74 11.43 -12.04
N LEU A 121 -12.03 10.28 -12.64
CA LEU A 121 -13.03 9.35 -12.13
C LEU A 121 -12.40 8.38 -11.13
N ILE A 122 -13.09 8.17 -10.02
CA ILE A 122 -12.70 7.22 -8.98
C ILE A 122 -13.93 6.39 -8.61
N PRO A 123 -13.89 5.04 -8.72
CA PRO A 123 -14.88 4.20 -8.06
C PRO A 123 -14.92 4.52 -6.57
N TRP A 124 -16.11 4.69 -5.98
CA TRP A 124 -16.23 5.08 -4.58
C TRP A 124 -15.50 4.10 -3.64
N GLN A 125 -15.37 2.82 -4.04
CA GLN A 125 -14.63 1.79 -3.31
C GLN A 125 -13.13 2.11 -3.17
N HIS A 126 -12.58 2.93 -4.06
CA HIS A 126 -11.17 3.33 -4.08
C HIS A 126 -10.90 4.62 -3.30
N ALA A 127 -11.93 5.21 -2.69
CA ALA A 127 -11.86 6.47 -1.97
C ALA A 127 -12.09 6.28 -0.46
N THR A 128 -11.28 6.96 0.33
CA THR A 128 -11.43 7.09 1.79
C THR A 128 -11.85 8.51 2.11
N PRO A 129 -13.07 8.74 2.61
CA PRO A 129 -13.43 10.03 3.16
C PRO A 129 -12.50 10.40 4.32
N LEU A 130 -11.97 11.61 4.32
CA LEU A 130 -11.12 12.11 5.41
C LEU A 130 -11.99 12.45 6.62
N PRO A 131 -11.55 12.08 7.85
CA PRO A 131 -12.39 12.21 9.04
C PRO A 131 -12.67 13.67 9.44
N ASP A 132 -11.74 14.57 9.11
CA ASP A 132 -11.83 16.00 9.43
C ASP A 132 -10.91 16.84 8.55
N ASP A 133 -10.85 18.15 8.78
CA ASP A 133 -10.02 19.11 8.05
C ASP A 133 -8.59 19.24 8.58
N SER A 134 -8.21 18.49 9.61
CA SER A 134 -6.89 18.59 10.24
C SER A 134 -5.77 18.06 9.35
N MET A 135 -6.08 17.09 8.46
CA MET A 135 -5.12 16.51 7.52
C MET A 135 -5.03 17.37 6.26
N SER A 136 -3.83 17.78 5.89
CA SER A 136 -3.60 18.49 4.63
C SER A 136 -3.82 17.58 3.41
N TRP A 137 -4.04 18.19 2.23
CA TRP A 137 -4.13 17.43 0.97
C TRP A 137 -2.86 16.63 0.68
N ASN A 138 -1.70 17.23 1.01
CA ASN A 138 -0.41 16.58 0.79
C ASN A 138 -0.22 15.34 1.67
N GLU A 139 -0.62 15.40 2.94
CA GLU A 139 -0.61 14.26 3.85
C GLU A 139 -1.57 13.17 3.39
N ALA A 140 -2.80 13.55 3.06
CA ALA A 140 -3.82 12.60 2.60
C ALA A 140 -3.38 11.86 1.32
N ALA A 141 -2.76 12.55 0.38
CA ALA A 141 -2.25 11.94 -0.85
C ALA A 141 -1.15 10.88 -0.61
N THR A 142 -0.48 10.87 0.54
CA THR A 142 0.57 9.86 0.83
C THR A 142 0.03 8.49 1.24
N LEU A 143 -1.26 8.38 1.54
CA LEU A 143 -1.87 7.20 2.17
C LEU A 143 -2.23 6.05 1.22
N PRO A 144 -2.81 6.27 0.01
CA PRO A 144 -3.51 5.21 -0.71
C PRO A 144 -2.61 4.02 -1.09
N VAL A 145 -1.56 4.22 -1.90
CA VAL A 145 -0.64 3.13 -2.29
C VAL A 145 0.04 2.50 -1.07
N ALA A 146 0.44 3.34 -0.09
CA ALA A 146 1.08 2.83 1.12
C ALA A 146 0.16 1.85 1.87
N THR A 147 -1.14 2.17 1.97
CA THR A 147 -2.15 1.33 2.62
C THR A 147 -2.42 0.06 1.81
N VAL A 148 -2.72 0.21 0.52
CA VAL A 148 -3.06 -0.92 -0.37
C VAL A 148 -1.91 -1.95 -0.39
N VAL A 149 -0.67 -1.50 -0.56
CA VAL A 149 0.49 -2.39 -0.64
C VAL A 149 0.79 -3.06 0.70
N ALA A 150 0.73 -2.33 1.83
CA ALA A 150 0.98 -2.91 3.15
C ALA A 150 -0.08 -3.93 3.55
N LEU A 151 -1.37 -3.64 3.33
CA LEU A 151 -2.45 -4.58 3.64
C LEU A 151 -2.44 -5.80 2.72
N ASN A 152 -2.10 -5.61 1.43
CA ASN A 152 -1.91 -6.73 0.51
C ASN A 152 -0.72 -7.62 0.95
N ALA A 153 0.38 -7.01 1.41
CA ALA A 153 1.53 -7.77 1.92
C ALA A 153 1.14 -8.67 3.09
N TRP A 154 0.50 -8.11 4.11
CA TRP A 154 0.09 -8.90 5.28
C TRP A 154 -0.96 -9.94 4.92
N GLY A 155 -1.95 -9.61 4.08
CA GLY A 155 -2.93 -10.57 3.57
C GLY A 155 -2.28 -11.73 2.82
N THR A 156 -1.32 -11.47 1.92
CA THR A 156 -0.55 -12.48 1.19
C THR A 156 0.28 -13.36 2.15
N LEU A 157 0.81 -12.77 3.23
CA LEU A 157 1.57 -13.47 4.26
C LEU A 157 0.66 -14.17 5.32
N GLY A 158 -0.67 -14.11 5.16
CA GLY A 158 -1.62 -14.80 6.03
C GLY A 158 -2.02 -14.04 7.29
N PHE A 159 -1.73 -12.74 7.37
CA PHE A 159 -2.10 -11.90 8.51
C PHE A 159 -3.27 -10.97 8.17
N THR A 160 -4.19 -10.84 9.13
CA THR A 160 -5.23 -9.80 9.10
C THR A 160 -4.79 -8.64 9.97
N VAL A 161 -4.91 -7.40 9.45
CA VAL A 161 -4.57 -6.20 10.21
C VAL A 161 -5.84 -5.67 10.90
N PRO A 162 -5.91 -5.69 12.24
CA PRO A 162 -7.10 -5.25 12.96
C PRO A 162 -7.26 -3.73 12.94
N THR A 163 -8.51 -3.25 13.07
CA THR A 163 -8.85 -1.82 13.30
C THR A 163 -9.15 -1.52 14.78
N SER A 164 -9.02 -2.51 15.66
CA SER A 164 -9.09 -2.35 17.13
C SER A 164 -8.46 -3.55 17.81
N ALA A 165 -7.88 -3.36 19.00
CA ALA A 165 -7.27 -4.42 19.81
C ALA A 165 -8.26 -5.52 20.31
N SER A 166 -9.57 -5.37 20.05
CA SER A 166 -10.62 -6.28 20.51
C SER A 166 -11.49 -6.89 19.39
N ALA A 167 -11.17 -6.63 18.12
CA ALA A 167 -11.99 -7.10 17.00
C ALA A 167 -11.61 -8.52 16.59
N SER A 168 -12.08 -9.51 17.35
CA SER A 168 -12.34 -10.87 16.85
C SER A 168 -13.54 -10.81 15.88
N ALA A 169 -13.40 -10.10 14.78
CA ALA A 169 -14.42 -10.07 13.74
C ALA A 169 -13.99 -11.02 12.62
N SER A 170 -14.83 -12.01 12.37
CA SER A 170 -14.82 -12.84 11.17
C SER A 170 -15.02 -11.95 9.93
N HIS A 171 -13.95 -11.26 9.47
CA HIS A 171 -13.94 -10.62 8.17
C HIS A 171 -13.67 -11.66 7.09
N PRO A 172 -14.34 -11.59 5.94
CA PRO A 172 -14.04 -12.49 4.84
C PRO A 172 -12.57 -12.31 4.47
N VAL A 173 -11.80 -13.35 4.64
CA VAL A 173 -10.44 -13.46 4.15
C VAL A 173 -10.51 -13.49 2.63
N LEU A 174 -10.46 -12.31 2.00
CA LEU A 174 -10.37 -12.17 0.55
C LEU A 174 -8.94 -12.44 0.12
N ILE A 175 -8.50 -13.69 0.25
CA ILE A 175 -7.15 -14.07 -0.09
C ILE A 175 -7.18 -14.97 -1.32
N ASN A 176 -6.35 -14.65 -2.31
CA ASN A 176 -5.81 -15.61 -3.24
C ASN A 176 -4.74 -16.47 -2.51
N SER A 177 -5.08 -17.08 -1.39
CA SER A 177 -4.16 -17.98 -0.71
C SER A 177 -4.33 -19.38 -1.29
N THR A 178 -3.36 -19.80 -2.08
CA THR A 178 -3.06 -21.22 -2.31
C THR A 178 -2.33 -21.82 -1.10
N GLY A 179 -2.23 -21.08 0.01
CA GLY A 179 -1.64 -21.55 1.26
C GLY A 179 -2.64 -22.38 2.08
N PRO A 180 -2.19 -23.40 2.82
CA PRO A 180 -3.06 -24.25 3.61
C PRO A 180 -3.70 -23.45 4.75
N THR A 181 -5.03 -23.30 4.68
CA THR A 181 -5.84 -22.88 5.82
C THR A 181 -5.71 -23.95 6.90
N THR A 182 -4.99 -23.66 7.96
CA THR A 182 -5.04 -24.48 9.18
C THR A 182 -6.42 -24.26 9.83
N ARG A 183 -7.42 -25.08 9.43
CA ARG A 183 -8.61 -25.28 10.25
C ARG A 183 -8.15 -26.03 11.50
N GLY A 184 -8.03 -25.29 12.60
CA GLY A 184 -7.81 -25.86 13.94
C GLY A 184 -9.01 -26.73 14.32
N GLY A 185 -8.73 -27.99 14.68
CA GLY A 185 -9.64 -28.79 15.44
C GLY A 185 -9.93 -28.14 16.80
N GLU A 186 -11.15 -28.40 17.32
CA GLU A 186 -11.61 -27.97 18.65
C GLU A 186 -10.72 -28.57 19.72
N ASP A 187 -9.70 -27.82 20.14
CA ASP A 187 -9.00 -28.05 21.42
C ASP A 187 -8.76 -26.69 22.09
N ALA A 188 -8.95 -26.68 23.43
CA ALA A 188 -9.04 -25.52 24.30
C ALA A 188 -7.95 -24.44 24.04
N PRO A 189 -8.20 -23.13 24.37
CA PRO A 189 -7.26 -22.08 24.12
C PRO A 189 -6.04 -22.18 25.01
N LEU A 190 -5.03 -22.93 24.58
CA LEU A 190 -3.66 -22.69 24.99
C LEU A 190 -3.37 -21.26 24.60
N LYS A 191 -3.12 -20.37 25.57
CA LYS A 191 -2.60 -19.02 25.34
C LYS A 191 -1.42 -19.19 24.40
N SER A 192 -1.62 -18.88 23.12
CA SER A 192 -0.58 -18.98 22.10
C SER A 192 0.58 -18.11 22.55
N GLN A 193 1.70 -18.75 22.88
CA GLN A 193 2.90 -18.02 23.26
C GLN A 193 3.39 -17.33 22.00
N LYS A 194 3.30 -15.99 21.97
CA LYS A 194 3.79 -15.19 20.85
C LYS A 194 5.27 -15.47 20.65
N ARG A 195 5.67 -15.93 19.47
CA ARG A 195 7.05 -16.35 19.16
C ARG A 195 7.54 -15.90 17.80
N GLU A 196 6.78 -15.10 17.07
CA GLU A 196 7.14 -14.67 15.73
C GLU A 196 7.49 -13.20 15.70
N ALA A 197 8.56 -12.82 14.96
CA ALA A 197 8.83 -11.45 14.57
C ALA A 197 8.51 -11.27 13.09
N LEU A 198 7.78 -10.20 12.76
CA LEU A 198 7.59 -9.76 11.38
C LEU A 198 8.77 -8.88 10.96
N LEU A 199 9.38 -9.18 9.81
CA LEU A 199 10.48 -8.38 9.26
C LEU A 199 9.96 -7.45 8.16
N ILE A 200 10.24 -6.15 8.27
CA ILE A 200 9.99 -5.16 7.22
C ILE A 200 11.33 -4.67 6.69
N TRP A 201 11.66 -5.05 5.45
CA TRP A 201 12.88 -4.61 4.80
C TRP A 201 12.65 -3.32 4.01
N GLY A 202 13.43 -2.27 4.26
CA GLY A 202 13.25 -0.95 3.67
C GLY A 202 12.14 -0.14 4.33
N ALA A 203 12.05 -0.23 5.66
CA ALA A 203 10.98 0.31 6.49
C ALA A 203 10.83 1.84 6.49
N SER A 204 11.83 2.60 6.02
CA SER A 204 11.73 4.06 5.85
C SER A 204 11.14 4.50 4.50
N SER A 205 10.81 3.55 3.59
CA SER A 205 10.06 3.84 2.38
C SER A 205 8.58 4.10 2.68
N SER A 206 7.83 4.67 1.73
CA SER A 206 6.40 4.97 1.91
C SER A 206 5.60 3.72 2.32
N VAL A 207 5.70 2.64 1.53
CA VAL A 207 5.00 1.39 1.83
C VAL A 207 5.58 0.72 3.08
N GLY A 208 6.89 0.86 3.34
CA GLY A 208 7.55 0.30 4.53
C GLY A 208 7.11 0.96 5.83
N THR A 209 6.94 2.28 5.85
CA THR A 209 6.45 2.98 7.06
C THR A 209 5.01 2.59 7.41
N MET A 210 4.16 2.37 6.41
CA MET A 210 2.82 1.82 6.63
C MET A 210 2.90 0.34 7.06
N GLY A 211 3.84 -0.43 6.47
CA GLY A 211 4.14 -1.80 6.89
C GLY A 211 4.48 -1.91 8.36
N VAL A 212 5.30 -1.00 8.90
CA VAL A 212 5.64 -0.96 10.34
C VAL A 212 4.42 -0.64 11.19
N GLN A 213 3.63 0.38 10.82
CA GLN A 213 2.44 0.76 11.57
C GLN A 213 1.40 -0.37 11.61
N THR A 214 1.19 -1.04 10.49
CA THR A 214 0.25 -2.16 10.38
C THR A 214 0.77 -3.42 11.07
N ALA A 215 2.08 -3.73 11.00
CA ALA A 215 2.69 -4.83 11.75
C ALA A 215 2.57 -4.62 13.27
N ARG A 216 2.72 -3.38 13.75
CA ARG A 216 2.45 -3.03 15.15
C ARG A 216 1.04 -3.40 15.56
N LEU A 217 0.03 -3.11 14.74
CA LEU A 217 -1.37 -3.48 15.03
C LEU A 217 -1.55 -5.00 15.09
N ILE A 218 -0.90 -5.75 14.17
CA ILE A 218 -0.89 -7.22 14.21
C ILE A 218 -0.25 -7.73 15.51
N ARG A 219 0.88 -7.14 15.96
CA ARG A 219 1.54 -7.50 17.21
C ARG A 219 0.67 -7.21 18.44
N GLU A 220 -0.06 -6.10 18.44
CA GLU A 220 -0.95 -5.68 19.54
C GLU A 220 -2.19 -6.57 19.66
N ASP A 221 -2.58 -7.27 18.59
CA ASP A 221 -3.67 -8.23 18.63
C ASP A 221 -3.30 -9.43 19.54
N VAL A 222 -4.16 -9.70 20.51
CA VAL A 222 -3.96 -10.78 21.50
C VAL A 222 -4.03 -12.18 20.87
N SER A 223 -4.72 -12.33 19.74
CA SER A 223 -4.85 -13.59 19.00
C SER A 223 -3.68 -13.86 18.05
N SER A 224 -2.86 -12.84 17.77
CA SER A 224 -1.75 -12.92 16.85
C SER A 224 -0.55 -13.68 17.45
N PRO A 225 0.16 -14.53 16.68
CA PRO A 225 1.40 -15.17 17.10
C PRO A 225 2.60 -14.19 17.12
N VAL A 226 2.41 -12.95 16.67
CA VAL A 226 3.46 -11.95 16.51
C VAL A 226 3.85 -11.34 17.85
N ALA A 227 5.14 -11.47 18.21
CA ALA A 227 5.74 -10.92 19.43
C ALA A 227 6.46 -9.59 19.16
N ALA A 228 7.05 -9.43 17.98
CA ALA A 228 7.91 -8.30 17.68
C ALA A 228 7.80 -7.85 16.20
N VAL A 229 8.15 -6.59 15.98
CA VAL A 229 8.28 -5.96 14.65
C VAL A 229 9.73 -5.56 14.45
N TYR A 230 10.40 -6.24 13.53
CA TYR A 230 11.77 -5.97 13.13
C TYR A 230 11.79 -5.19 11.82
N ALA A 231 12.67 -4.23 11.69
CA ALA A 231 12.71 -3.35 10.55
C ALA A 231 14.14 -3.06 10.10
N THR A 232 14.35 -2.77 8.81
CA THR A 232 15.61 -2.23 8.33
C THR A 232 15.43 -0.83 7.77
N SER A 233 16.37 0.06 8.06
CA SER A 233 16.43 1.41 7.49
C SER A 233 17.86 1.91 7.41
N GLY A 234 18.10 3.05 6.75
CA GLY A 234 19.40 3.74 6.89
C GLY A 234 19.51 4.41 8.26
N PRO A 235 20.75 4.66 8.76
CA PRO A 235 21.00 5.14 10.12
C PRO A 235 20.23 6.40 10.51
N ALA A 236 20.11 7.35 9.56
CA ALA A 236 19.41 8.62 9.79
C ALA A 236 17.90 8.44 10.09
N ASN A 237 17.30 7.31 9.70
CA ASN A 237 15.86 7.08 9.80
C ASN A 237 15.47 6.07 10.88
N MET A 238 16.42 5.45 11.59
CA MET A 238 16.15 4.38 12.56
C MET A 238 15.17 4.84 13.65
N LYS A 239 15.46 5.96 14.31
CA LYS A 239 14.57 6.52 15.34
C LYS A 239 13.17 6.86 14.84
N TYR A 240 13.07 7.29 13.58
CA TYR A 240 11.77 7.54 12.98
C TYR A 240 10.98 6.23 12.81
N VAL A 241 11.62 5.18 12.30
CA VAL A 241 11.00 3.86 12.12
C VAL A 241 10.61 3.24 13.48
N GLU A 242 11.44 3.36 14.50
CA GLU A 242 11.11 2.99 15.89
C GLU A 242 9.86 3.71 16.39
N SER A 243 9.75 5.02 16.13
CA SER A 243 8.59 5.82 16.53
C SER A 243 7.28 5.41 15.86
N LEU A 244 7.32 4.61 14.78
CA LEU A 244 6.16 4.04 14.11
C LEU A 244 5.73 2.69 14.69
N GLY A 245 6.54 2.09 15.55
CA GLY A 245 6.22 0.87 16.28
C GLY A 245 7.12 -0.34 15.99
N ALA A 246 8.27 -0.15 15.35
CA ALA A 246 9.29 -1.19 15.26
C ALA A 246 9.99 -1.39 16.62
N ASP A 247 10.17 -2.65 17.03
CA ASP A 247 10.84 -3.01 18.29
C ASP A 247 12.35 -3.05 18.13
N ARG A 248 12.83 -3.47 16.95
CA ARG A 248 14.24 -3.50 16.57
C ARG A 248 14.42 -2.90 15.18
N VAL A 249 15.39 -2.02 15.00
CA VAL A 249 15.72 -1.43 13.69
C VAL A 249 17.21 -1.64 13.40
N PHE A 250 17.50 -2.14 12.19
CA PHE A 250 18.85 -2.49 11.75
C PHE A 250 19.27 -1.63 10.55
N ASP A 251 20.55 -1.29 10.47
CA ASP A 251 21.09 -0.62 9.30
C ASP A 251 21.29 -1.60 8.15
N TYR A 252 20.48 -1.47 7.09
CA TYR A 252 20.61 -2.35 5.91
C TYR A 252 21.93 -2.17 5.15
N LYS A 253 22.71 -1.12 5.45
CA LYS A 253 24.03 -0.87 4.86
C LYS A 253 25.15 -1.60 5.59
N ASP A 254 24.90 -2.10 6.80
CA ASP A 254 25.87 -2.89 7.54
C ASP A 254 26.05 -4.25 6.82
N PRO A 255 27.29 -4.60 6.42
CA PRO A 255 27.57 -5.92 5.83
C PRO A 255 27.14 -7.10 6.72
N GLY A 256 27.09 -6.92 8.05
CA GLY A 256 26.68 -7.93 9.04
C GLY A 256 25.20 -7.85 9.42
N VAL A 257 24.34 -7.15 8.63
CA VAL A 257 22.93 -6.93 8.99
C VAL A 257 22.13 -8.23 9.16
N VAL A 258 22.42 -9.26 8.35
CA VAL A 258 21.74 -10.57 8.44
C VAL A 258 22.05 -11.24 9.77
N GLU A 259 23.33 -11.30 10.13
CA GLU A 259 23.82 -11.86 11.39
C GLU A 259 23.27 -11.08 12.61
N ALA A 260 23.20 -9.74 12.50
CA ALA A 260 22.64 -8.90 13.56
C ALA A 260 21.17 -9.16 13.80
N ILE A 261 20.37 -9.30 12.72
CA ILE A 261 18.94 -9.64 12.80
C ILE A 261 18.74 -11.02 13.43
N VAL A 262 19.53 -12.02 13.01
CA VAL A 262 19.44 -13.40 13.55
C VAL A 262 19.85 -13.44 15.01
N ALA A 263 20.91 -12.76 15.40
CA ALA A 263 21.36 -12.68 16.79
C ALA A 263 20.29 -12.02 17.68
N ALA A 264 19.70 -10.92 17.24
CA ALA A 264 18.60 -10.25 17.95
C ALA A 264 17.37 -11.14 18.11
N ALA A 265 16.98 -11.89 17.07
CA ALA A 265 15.88 -12.82 17.14
C ALA A 265 16.14 -13.97 18.12
N THR A 266 17.38 -14.45 18.19
CA THR A 266 17.80 -15.46 19.18
C THR A 266 17.75 -14.90 20.60
N GLU A 267 18.23 -13.66 20.81
CA GLU A 267 18.17 -12.97 22.10
C GLU A 267 16.73 -12.78 22.58
N ASP A 268 15.86 -12.35 21.67
CA ASP A 268 14.44 -12.09 21.98
C ASP A 268 13.59 -13.39 22.04
N GLY A 269 14.16 -14.55 21.69
CA GLY A 269 13.47 -15.86 21.68
C GLY A 269 12.37 -15.94 20.64
N VAL A 270 12.53 -15.25 19.50
CA VAL A 270 11.56 -15.22 18.40
C VAL A 270 12.13 -15.86 17.12
N VAL A 271 11.25 -16.21 16.21
CA VAL A 271 11.59 -16.70 14.86
C VAL A 271 11.08 -15.73 13.80
N ILE A 272 11.77 -15.64 12.68
CA ILE A 272 11.37 -14.78 11.55
C ILE A 272 11.00 -15.69 10.38
N ARG A 273 9.72 -15.80 10.03
CA ARG A 273 9.21 -16.59 8.90
C ARG A 273 8.54 -15.73 7.84
N HIS A 274 8.19 -14.48 8.16
CA HIS A 274 7.48 -13.59 7.27
C HIS A 274 8.24 -12.28 7.12
N CYS A 275 8.48 -11.89 5.86
CA CYS A 275 9.14 -10.65 5.50
C CYS A 275 8.30 -9.85 4.51
N PHE A 276 8.04 -8.59 4.83
CA PHE A 276 7.58 -7.60 3.86
C PHE A 276 8.79 -6.87 3.29
N LEU A 277 9.16 -7.22 2.05
CA LEU A 277 10.17 -6.49 1.28
C LEU A 277 9.52 -5.24 0.67
N ALA A 278 9.57 -4.14 1.40
CA ALA A 278 9.03 -2.86 0.97
C ALA A 278 9.94 -2.14 -0.04
N MET A 279 11.26 -2.28 0.14
CA MET A 279 12.29 -1.74 -0.75
C MET A 279 13.63 -2.42 -0.44
N GLY A 280 14.45 -2.69 -1.46
CA GLY A 280 15.81 -3.23 -1.28
C GLY A 280 16.03 -4.56 -2.00
N HIS A 281 16.86 -5.41 -1.42
CA HIS A 281 17.37 -6.62 -2.07
C HIS A 281 16.73 -7.89 -1.51
N LEU A 282 16.09 -8.65 -2.39
CA LEU A 282 15.43 -9.92 -2.07
C LEU A 282 16.40 -10.93 -1.40
N ALA A 283 17.62 -11.04 -1.90
CA ALA A 283 18.60 -12.01 -1.41
C ALA A 283 18.91 -11.86 0.09
N LEU A 284 18.92 -10.63 0.64
CA LEU A 284 19.15 -10.41 2.06
C LEU A 284 17.95 -10.86 2.90
N CYS A 285 16.72 -10.63 2.41
CA CYS A 285 15.51 -11.16 3.07
C CYS A 285 15.52 -12.69 3.09
N GLN A 286 15.85 -13.32 1.97
CA GLN A 286 15.99 -14.77 1.85
C GLN A 286 17.06 -15.31 2.79
N ALA A 287 18.22 -14.64 2.92
CA ALA A 287 19.30 -15.02 3.82
C ALA A 287 18.85 -15.05 5.28
N VAL A 288 18.06 -14.04 5.72
CA VAL A 288 17.49 -14.04 7.08
C VAL A 288 16.52 -15.21 7.26
N LEU A 289 15.54 -15.37 6.38
CA LEU A 289 14.50 -16.40 6.53
C LEU A 289 15.07 -17.81 6.50
N LYS A 290 16.10 -18.05 5.70
CA LYS A 290 16.79 -19.35 5.57
C LYS A 290 17.29 -19.90 6.91
N VAL A 291 17.71 -19.03 7.83
CA VAL A 291 18.21 -19.44 9.15
C VAL A 291 17.10 -20.05 10.02
N PHE A 292 15.85 -19.63 9.81
CA PHE A 292 14.69 -20.06 10.58
C PHE A 292 13.87 -21.17 9.91
N LEU A 293 14.36 -21.75 8.80
CA LEU A 293 13.79 -22.94 8.15
C LEU A 293 14.21 -24.20 8.90
N VAL A 294 13.69 -24.41 10.11
CA VAL A 294 13.98 -25.63 10.90
C VAL A 294 13.01 -26.73 10.50
N GLU A 295 13.53 -27.97 10.36
CA GLU A 295 12.70 -29.17 10.27
C GLU A 295 12.09 -29.43 11.66
N ASP A 296 10.78 -29.22 11.83
CA ASP A 296 10.06 -29.65 13.04
C ASP A 296 9.94 -31.18 13.04
N GLU A 297 10.56 -31.85 13.99
CA GLU A 297 10.44 -33.30 14.21
C GLU A 297 9.19 -33.68 15.07
N GLU A 298 8.30 -32.74 15.38
CA GLU A 298 7.10 -33.05 16.16
C GLU A 298 6.01 -33.71 15.31
N GLY A 299 5.71 -34.96 15.58
CA GLY A 299 4.51 -35.65 15.09
C GLY A 299 4.67 -36.64 13.94
N GLY A 300 5.84 -37.21 13.69
CA GLY A 300 5.99 -38.36 12.78
C GLY A 300 5.88 -38.12 11.31
N GLY A 301 5.83 -36.84 10.87
CA GLY A 301 5.91 -36.41 9.48
C GLY A 301 6.76 -35.15 9.36
N LYS A 302 7.81 -35.21 8.52
CA LYS A 302 8.64 -34.04 8.21
C LYS A 302 7.81 -33.00 7.43
N GLN A 303 7.12 -32.09 8.11
CA GLN A 303 6.45 -30.96 7.50
C GLN A 303 7.30 -29.71 7.72
N LYS A 304 8.05 -29.29 6.69
CA LYS A 304 8.78 -28.02 6.71
C LYS A 304 7.76 -26.88 6.84
N ARG A 305 7.85 -26.10 7.90
CA ARG A 305 7.10 -24.84 7.98
C ARG A 305 7.64 -23.88 6.94
N LYS A 306 6.78 -23.43 6.04
CA LYS A 306 7.14 -22.50 4.96
C LYS A 306 7.36 -21.10 5.54
N ALA A 307 8.41 -20.44 5.06
CA ALA A 307 8.59 -19.01 5.22
C ALA A 307 8.10 -18.27 3.96
N ALA A 308 7.75 -16.99 4.08
CA ALA A 308 7.23 -16.23 2.94
C ALA A 308 7.74 -14.79 2.92
N ILE A 309 7.93 -14.27 1.70
CA ILE A 309 8.30 -12.88 1.41
C ILE A 309 7.24 -12.27 0.51
N GLY A 310 6.58 -11.21 0.96
CA GLY A 310 5.77 -10.34 0.11
C GLY A 310 6.64 -9.20 -0.41
N SER A 311 6.85 -9.11 -1.72
CA SER A 311 7.72 -8.11 -2.34
C SER A 311 6.92 -7.00 -3.01
N ALA A 312 7.10 -5.75 -2.59
CA ALA A 312 6.58 -4.58 -3.28
C ALA A 312 7.38 -4.23 -4.56
N PRO A 313 8.71 -4.33 -4.59
CA PRO A 313 9.45 -4.26 -5.85
C PRO A 313 9.16 -5.48 -6.73
N PRO A 314 9.16 -5.30 -8.08
CA PRO A 314 9.12 -6.43 -9.01
C PRO A 314 10.26 -7.41 -8.74
N LEU A 315 9.96 -8.70 -8.87
CA LEU A 315 10.97 -9.74 -8.68
C LEU A 315 11.94 -9.76 -9.88
N PRO A 316 13.27 -9.82 -9.66
CA PRO A 316 14.21 -10.02 -10.75
C PRO A 316 13.92 -11.32 -11.51
N ALA A 317 14.10 -11.30 -12.83
CA ALA A 317 13.84 -12.49 -13.66
C ALA A 317 14.78 -13.68 -13.32
N ASP A 318 15.94 -13.38 -12.75
CA ASP A 318 16.97 -14.30 -12.27
C ASP A 318 16.95 -14.50 -10.76
N ALA A 319 15.85 -14.12 -10.08
CA ALA A 319 15.72 -14.28 -8.64
C ALA A 319 15.92 -15.74 -8.23
N GLU A 320 16.79 -15.99 -7.26
CA GLU A 320 17.01 -17.33 -6.71
C GLU A 320 15.71 -17.87 -6.08
N ILE A 321 15.34 -19.08 -6.48
CA ILE A 321 14.25 -19.83 -5.86
C ILE A 321 14.83 -20.60 -4.67
N LEU A 322 14.49 -20.18 -3.46
CA LEU A 322 14.95 -20.83 -2.24
C LEU A 322 13.90 -21.84 -1.74
N ASP A 323 14.29 -23.12 -1.63
CA ASP A 323 13.41 -24.17 -1.12
C ASP A 323 12.95 -23.83 0.33
N GLY A 324 11.64 -23.89 0.56
CA GLY A 324 11.03 -23.54 1.84
C GLY A 324 10.72 -22.05 2.03
N VAL A 325 11.09 -21.16 1.08
CA VAL A 325 10.72 -19.73 1.11
C VAL A 325 9.88 -19.38 -0.10
N GLU A 326 8.61 -19.09 0.12
CA GLU A 326 7.73 -18.57 -0.94
C GLU A 326 7.99 -17.07 -1.12
N THR A 327 8.20 -16.62 -2.36
CA THR A 327 8.34 -15.20 -2.67
C THR A 327 7.25 -14.77 -3.62
N VAL A 328 6.44 -13.79 -3.23
CA VAL A 328 5.28 -13.30 -3.98
C VAL A 328 5.47 -11.82 -4.29
N PHE A 329 5.37 -11.45 -5.56
CA PHE A 329 5.23 -10.05 -5.95
C PHE A 329 3.82 -9.56 -5.62
N LEU A 330 3.73 -8.40 -4.96
CA LEU A 330 2.47 -7.86 -4.45
C LEU A 330 1.71 -7.13 -5.56
N GLU A 331 1.01 -7.88 -6.39
CA GLU A 331 0.10 -7.33 -7.39
C GLU A 331 -1.34 -7.26 -6.86
N PRO A 332 -2.12 -6.27 -7.32
CA PRO A 332 -3.57 -6.31 -7.13
C PRO A 332 -4.17 -7.53 -7.85
N SER A 333 -5.32 -8.00 -7.39
CA SER A 333 -6.05 -9.06 -8.11
C SER A 333 -6.36 -8.63 -9.54
N THR A 334 -6.08 -9.48 -10.52
CA THR A 334 -6.44 -9.26 -11.93
C THR A 334 -7.94 -9.42 -12.18
N ASP A 335 -8.65 -10.10 -11.27
CA ASP A 335 -10.10 -10.19 -11.25
C ASP A 335 -10.68 -8.86 -10.74
N GLU A 336 -11.42 -8.15 -11.59
CA GLU A 336 -11.96 -6.82 -11.27
C GLU A 336 -12.88 -6.83 -10.05
N VAL A 337 -13.77 -7.83 -9.95
CA VAL A 337 -14.74 -7.92 -8.83
C VAL A 337 -14.00 -8.11 -7.51
N LYS A 338 -13.05 -9.05 -7.48
CA LYS A 338 -12.20 -9.28 -6.29
C LYS A 338 -11.35 -8.06 -5.97
N GLY A 339 -10.77 -7.44 -6.98
CA GLY A 339 -9.97 -6.22 -6.83
C GLY A 339 -10.77 -5.08 -6.20
N LEU A 340 -11.99 -4.83 -6.69
CA LEU A 340 -12.89 -3.82 -6.12
C LEU A 340 -13.28 -4.12 -4.66
N GLU A 341 -13.57 -5.39 -4.34
CA GLU A 341 -13.88 -5.79 -2.96
C GLU A 341 -12.68 -5.64 -2.02
N GLN A 342 -11.48 -6.00 -2.47
CA GLN A 342 -10.25 -5.82 -1.71
C GLN A 342 -9.97 -4.33 -1.44
N VAL A 343 -10.02 -3.50 -2.48
CA VAL A 343 -9.75 -2.06 -2.34
C VAL A 343 -10.85 -1.38 -1.51
N ARG A 344 -12.13 -1.79 -1.68
CA ARG A 344 -13.22 -1.33 -0.81
C ARG A 344 -12.92 -1.61 0.67
N TYR A 345 -12.44 -2.80 0.98
CA TYR A 345 -12.08 -3.11 2.36
C TYR A 345 -10.90 -2.25 2.83
N TRP A 346 -9.81 -2.18 2.04
CA TRP A 346 -8.59 -1.46 2.44
C TRP A 346 -8.80 0.05 2.56
N MET A 347 -9.47 0.66 1.58
CA MET A 347 -9.67 2.11 1.53
C MET A 347 -10.96 2.53 2.24
N GLY A 348 -12.10 1.93 1.88
CA GLY A 348 -13.40 2.37 2.37
C GLY A 348 -13.69 1.95 3.82
N THR A 349 -13.09 0.86 4.30
CA THR A 349 -13.32 0.36 5.67
C THR A 349 -12.08 0.54 6.54
N TRP A 350 -11.01 -0.18 6.22
CA TRP A 350 -9.86 -0.27 7.11
C TRP A 350 -9.15 1.08 7.29
N LEU A 351 -8.80 1.77 6.19
CA LEU A 351 -8.09 3.05 6.28
C LEU A 351 -8.95 4.11 6.97
N ARG A 352 -10.25 4.20 6.59
CA ARG A 352 -11.18 5.14 7.21
C ARG A 352 -11.24 4.96 8.73
N GLU A 353 -11.52 3.73 9.19
CA GLU A 353 -11.59 3.44 10.63
C GLU A 353 -10.25 3.67 11.34
N SER A 354 -9.15 3.34 10.69
CA SER A 354 -7.81 3.52 11.26
C SER A 354 -7.45 5.00 11.41
N LEU A 355 -7.88 5.86 10.49
CA LEU A 355 -7.70 7.31 10.59
C LEU A 355 -8.60 7.91 11.69
N GLU A 356 -9.89 7.53 11.73
CA GLU A 356 -10.83 7.96 12.77
C GLU A 356 -10.32 7.62 14.17
N LYS A 357 -9.77 6.42 14.34
CA LYS A 357 -9.21 5.92 15.61
C LYS A 357 -7.75 6.33 15.84
N ARG A 358 -7.12 7.04 14.91
CA ARG A 358 -5.71 7.45 14.94
C ARG A 358 -4.73 6.29 15.12
N LEU A 359 -5.06 5.13 14.56
CA LEU A 359 -4.21 3.95 14.61
C LEU A 359 -3.02 4.06 13.67
N VAL A 360 -3.19 4.77 12.56
CA VAL A 360 -2.14 5.07 11.60
C VAL A 360 -2.12 6.56 11.26
N LYS A 361 -0.99 7.02 10.76
CA LYS A 361 -0.78 8.41 10.32
C LYS A 361 -0.08 8.45 8.95
N PRO A 362 -0.25 9.54 8.17
CA PRO A 362 0.55 9.78 6.96
C PRO A 362 2.04 9.64 7.25
N SER A 363 2.74 8.81 6.48
CA SER A 363 4.14 8.46 6.74
C SER A 363 4.78 7.82 5.51
N PRO A 364 6.03 8.20 5.13
CA PRO A 364 6.76 9.36 5.68
C PRO A 364 6.10 10.67 5.31
N GLY A 365 6.54 11.78 5.93
CA GLY A 365 5.97 13.09 5.67
C GLY A 365 6.05 13.49 4.19
N PRO A 366 5.07 14.26 3.67
CA PRO A 366 5.08 14.75 2.31
C PRO A 366 6.19 15.77 2.07
N LYS A 367 6.83 15.69 0.91
CA LYS A 367 7.78 16.70 0.40
C LYS A 367 7.27 17.24 -0.92
N VAL A 368 6.85 18.50 -0.92
CA VAL A 368 6.34 19.16 -2.12
C VAL A 368 7.47 19.37 -3.13
N VAL A 369 7.30 18.83 -4.34
CA VAL A 369 8.22 18.99 -5.47
C VAL A 369 7.95 20.30 -6.21
N GLY A 370 6.66 20.64 -6.35
CA GLY A 370 6.21 21.82 -7.07
C GLY A 370 4.69 21.91 -7.15
N LYS A 371 4.21 22.87 -7.93
CA LYS A 371 2.79 23.12 -8.17
C LYS A 371 2.45 22.94 -9.64
N GLY A 372 1.23 22.46 -9.91
CA GLY A 372 0.70 22.21 -11.23
C GLY A 372 1.29 20.95 -11.90
N LEU A 373 0.58 20.46 -12.90
CA LEU A 373 0.90 19.21 -13.61
C LEU A 373 2.29 19.20 -14.25
N GLY A 374 2.84 20.36 -14.61
CA GLY A 374 4.19 20.47 -15.17
C GLY A 374 5.32 20.02 -14.23
N ALA A 375 5.09 20.02 -12.91
CA ALA A 375 6.08 19.58 -11.93
C ALA A 375 6.21 18.03 -11.82
N ILE A 376 5.27 17.28 -12.41
CA ILE A 376 5.21 15.81 -12.24
C ILE A 376 6.45 15.15 -12.84
N ASN A 377 6.89 15.50 -14.05
CA ASN A 377 8.08 14.89 -14.66
C ASN A 377 9.32 15.02 -13.77
N THR A 378 9.58 16.24 -13.26
CA THR A 378 10.69 16.47 -12.33
C THR A 378 10.56 15.62 -11.07
N GLY A 379 9.33 15.49 -10.54
CA GLY A 379 9.06 14.65 -9.37
C GLY A 379 9.31 13.17 -9.64
N LEU A 380 8.92 12.66 -10.81
CA LEU A 380 9.17 11.27 -11.22
C LEU A 380 10.68 10.99 -11.35
N ASP A 381 11.44 11.93 -11.93
CA ASP A 381 12.92 11.80 -12.00
C ASP A 381 13.54 11.73 -10.61
N MET A 382 13.07 12.56 -9.66
CA MET A 382 13.54 12.54 -8.28
C MET A 382 13.20 11.22 -7.58
N VAL A 383 11.99 10.66 -7.80
CA VAL A 383 11.58 9.38 -7.21
C VAL A 383 12.49 8.26 -7.71
N LEU A 384 12.80 8.21 -9.00
CA LEU A 384 13.67 7.18 -9.59
C LEU A 384 15.13 7.29 -9.15
N GLN A 385 15.59 8.49 -8.82
CA GLN A 385 16.93 8.70 -8.20
C GLN A 385 17.00 8.24 -6.75
N GLY A 386 15.85 7.96 -6.13
CA GLY A 386 15.73 7.54 -4.75
C GLY A 386 15.48 8.69 -3.78
N VAL A 387 14.54 8.49 -2.89
CA VAL A 387 14.15 9.46 -1.85
C VAL A 387 14.26 8.79 -0.48
N SER A 388 14.89 9.47 0.46
CA SER A 388 15.05 8.95 1.83
C SER A 388 13.95 9.52 2.74
N CYS A 389 13.14 8.64 3.28
CA CYS A 389 12.15 8.93 4.33
C CYS A 389 11.28 10.17 4.05
N ALA A 390 10.82 10.30 2.81
CA ALA A 390 9.87 11.33 2.39
C ALA A 390 9.00 10.78 1.24
N LYS A 391 7.76 11.22 1.16
CA LYS A 391 6.88 10.96 0.02
C LYS A 391 6.81 12.22 -0.82
N LEU A 392 7.24 12.14 -2.10
CA LEU A 392 7.16 13.29 -3.00
C LEU A 392 5.72 13.54 -3.40
N VAL A 393 5.30 14.80 -3.35
CA VAL A 393 3.95 15.23 -3.75
C VAL A 393 4.01 16.44 -4.67
N VAL A 394 3.01 16.57 -5.52
CA VAL A 394 2.78 17.74 -6.37
C VAL A 394 1.39 18.30 -6.05
N GLU A 395 1.32 19.59 -5.75
CA GLU A 395 0.06 20.29 -5.53
C GLU A 395 -0.59 20.59 -6.90
N ILE A 396 -1.85 20.15 -7.09
CA ILE A 396 -2.61 20.33 -8.32
C ILE A 396 -3.70 21.36 -8.09
N GLY A 397 -3.59 22.48 -8.78
CA GLY A 397 -4.57 23.58 -8.68
C GLY A 397 -4.54 24.32 -7.34
N GLU A 398 -5.23 25.46 -7.30
CA GLU A 398 -5.46 26.27 -6.10
C GLU A 398 -6.59 25.71 -5.22
#